data_c27adc48a873168edcfea8c15cf699ff
#
_entry.id   c27adc48a873168edcfea8c15cf699ff
#
_cell.length_a   1.000
_cell.length_b   1.000
_cell.length_c   1.000
_cell.angle_alpha   90.00
_cell.angle_beta   90.00
_cell.angle_gamma   90.00
#
_symmetry.space_group_name_H-M   'P 1'
#
loop_
_entity.id
_entity.type
_entity.pdbx_description
1 polymer ?
#
loop_
_entity_poly.entity_id
_entity_poly.type
_entity_poly.pdbx_seq_one_letter_code
_entity_poly.pdbx_strand_id
1 'polypeptide(L)'
;MIVTDTFVAARRAMSGTVGLVPTMGYLHEGHLACATAVRATSDCVVMSIFVNPLQFNDPSDLARYPRSWDRDLALAERVGVDVVFAPSVEEMYPEPPLTRVIVSGVTEGMEGSRRPGHFDGVATVVAKLFAGLRPDSAAFGRKDAQQLAVIKRMVSDLGFPVTIVEVPTVRESDGLALSSRNVFIEDRRAALGLSRGLFLAADSAGAGERSGRILEDIAGRTASRAGALVDYAELADARSARRIPTLDRPAFLAIAARVGAVRLIDNVVFEPDGSADRGTRLDGPSILGGS
;
A
#
# COMPACT_ATOMS: atom_id res chain seq x y z
N MET A 1 23.67 -9.10 2.34
CA MET A 1 22.90 -7.86 2.11
C MET A 1 23.79 -6.64 2.31
N ILE A 2 23.71 -5.63 1.41
CA ILE A 2 24.47 -4.38 1.48
C ILE A 2 23.53 -3.24 1.89
N VAL A 3 23.94 -2.38 2.83
CA VAL A 3 23.19 -1.20 3.22
C VAL A 3 23.84 0.04 2.62
N THR A 4 23.05 0.91 1.99
CA THR A 4 23.51 2.12 1.31
C THR A 4 22.60 3.30 1.64
N ASP A 5 23.15 4.49 1.62
CA ASP A 5 22.46 5.75 1.95
C ASP A 5 22.39 6.73 0.78
N THR A 6 23.15 6.48 -0.31
CA THR A 6 23.13 7.32 -1.50
C THR A 6 22.73 6.54 -2.75
N PHE A 7 22.07 7.23 -3.71
CA PHE A 7 21.72 6.63 -5.01
C PHE A 7 22.92 6.09 -5.74
N VAL A 8 24.08 6.75 -5.64
CA VAL A 8 25.32 6.30 -6.30
C VAL A 8 25.81 5.00 -5.71
N ALA A 9 25.84 4.88 -4.36
CA ALA A 9 26.26 3.66 -3.70
C ALA A 9 25.28 2.50 -3.96
N ALA A 10 23.97 2.78 -3.90
CA ALA A 10 22.95 1.78 -4.20
C ALA A 10 23.12 1.21 -5.62
N ARG A 11 23.23 2.09 -6.63
CA ARG A 11 23.45 1.62 -8.03
C ARG A 11 24.72 0.82 -8.23
N ARG A 12 25.80 1.12 -7.50
CA ARG A 12 27.04 0.34 -7.56
C ARG A 12 26.91 -1.05 -6.93
N ALA A 13 26.00 -1.18 -5.96
CA ALA A 13 25.74 -2.45 -5.29
C ALA A 13 24.76 -3.36 -6.05
N MET A 14 24.00 -2.81 -7.01
CA MET A 14 23.04 -3.55 -7.83
C MET A 14 23.72 -4.24 -9.01
N SER A 15 23.17 -5.39 -9.43
CA SER A 15 23.64 -6.15 -10.61
C SER A 15 22.50 -6.95 -11.24
N GLY A 16 22.56 -7.19 -12.54
CA GLY A 16 21.52 -7.91 -13.28
C GLY A 16 20.21 -7.14 -13.35
N THR A 17 19.10 -7.88 -13.45
CA THR A 17 17.74 -7.32 -13.38
C THR A 17 17.39 -6.92 -11.95
N VAL A 18 16.81 -5.73 -11.78
CA VAL A 18 16.60 -5.11 -10.47
C VAL A 18 15.11 -5.04 -10.13
N GLY A 19 14.72 -5.66 -9.03
CA GLY A 19 13.40 -5.55 -8.42
C GLY A 19 13.41 -4.60 -7.21
N LEU A 20 12.57 -3.58 -7.22
CA LEU A 20 12.46 -2.59 -6.15
C LEU A 20 11.26 -2.85 -5.25
N VAL A 21 11.46 -2.73 -3.95
CA VAL A 21 10.40 -2.73 -2.92
C VAL A 21 10.43 -1.40 -2.18
N PRO A 22 9.61 -0.40 -2.55
CA PRO A 22 9.54 0.86 -1.83
C PRO A 22 8.84 0.69 -0.49
N THR A 23 9.51 1.07 0.61
CA THR A 23 8.93 1.01 1.96
C THR A 23 9.31 2.24 2.79
N MET A 24 8.56 2.45 3.87
CA MET A 24 8.89 3.43 4.90
C MET A 24 9.50 2.78 6.16
N GLY A 25 9.86 1.50 6.09
CA GLY A 25 10.31 0.72 7.24
C GLY A 25 9.15 0.20 8.09
N TYR A 26 9.48 -0.25 9.32
CA TYR A 26 8.61 -1.02 10.21
C TYR A 26 7.98 -2.20 9.48
N LEU A 27 8.86 -3.02 8.92
CA LEU A 27 8.51 -4.09 7.97
C LEU A 27 7.56 -5.11 8.60
N HIS A 28 6.70 -5.64 7.76
CA HIS A 28 5.78 -6.72 8.09
C HIS A 28 5.63 -7.66 6.90
N GLU A 29 4.90 -8.76 7.05
CA GLU A 29 4.77 -9.81 6.03
C GLU A 29 4.28 -9.29 4.69
N GLY A 30 3.49 -8.21 4.66
CA GLY A 30 3.10 -7.55 3.41
C GLY A 30 4.30 -6.99 2.63
N HIS A 31 5.29 -6.41 3.31
CA HIS A 31 6.53 -5.96 2.68
C HIS A 31 7.41 -7.15 2.24
N LEU A 32 7.45 -8.21 3.07
CA LEU A 32 8.20 -9.42 2.74
C LEU A 32 7.60 -10.12 1.51
N ALA A 33 6.26 -10.14 1.39
CA ALA A 33 5.58 -10.66 0.20
C ALA A 33 5.95 -9.86 -1.06
N CYS A 34 6.10 -8.52 -0.96
CA CYS A 34 6.59 -7.70 -2.06
C CYS A 34 8.02 -8.09 -2.48
N ALA A 35 8.92 -8.31 -1.52
CA ALA A 35 10.29 -8.73 -1.80
C ALA A 35 10.32 -10.12 -2.47
N THR A 36 9.53 -11.07 -1.97
CA THR A 36 9.39 -12.40 -2.58
C THR A 36 8.86 -12.32 -4.01
N ALA A 37 7.88 -11.46 -4.27
CA ALA A 37 7.27 -11.31 -5.59
C ALA A 37 8.27 -10.78 -6.64
N VAL A 38 9.06 -9.75 -6.31
CA VAL A 38 10.07 -9.24 -7.26
C VAL A 38 11.27 -10.16 -7.39
N ARG A 39 11.62 -10.92 -6.35
CA ARG A 39 12.71 -11.92 -6.41
C ARG A 39 12.45 -12.97 -7.49
N ALA A 40 11.20 -13.32 -7.75
CA ALA A 40 10.84 -14.31 -8.75
C ALA A 40 11.27 -13.91 -10.20
N THR A 41 11.50 -12.62 -10.44
CA THR A 41 11.80 -12.05 -11.78
C THR A 41 13.03 -11.14 -11.79
N SER A 42 13.79 -11.08 -10.69
CA SER A 42 14.93 -10.15 -10.56
C SER A 42 16.15 -10.85 -9.96
N ASP A 43 17.33 -10.52 -10.51
CA ASP A 43 18.62 -11.00 -10.01
C ASP A 43 19.00 -10.29 -8.70
N CYS A 44 18.60 -9.03 -8.56
CA CYS A 44 18.91 -8.17 -7.43
C CYS A 44 17.63 -7.55 -6.86
N VAL A 45 17.34 -7.79 -5.57
CA VAL A 45 16.23 -7.13 -4.86
C VAL A 45 16.75 -5.96 -4.04
N VAL A 46 16.22 -4.78 -4.35
CA VAL A 46 16.49 -3.54 -3.62
C VAL A 46 15.27 -3.19 -2.79
N MET A 47 15.44 -2.98 -1.51
CA MET A 47 14.38 -2.47 -0.63
C MET A 47 14.73 -1.06 -0.17
N SER A 48 13.89 -0.07 -0.46
CA SER A 48 14.07 1.24 0.15
C SER A 48 13.42 1.29 1.53
N ILE A 49 14.09 1.94 2.49
CA ILE A 49 13.57 2.25 3.82
C ILE A 49 13.69 3.76 4.02
N PHE A 50 12.62 4.48 3.67
CA PHE A 50 12.60 5.94 3.74
C PHE A 50 11.23 6.47 4.16
N VAL A 51 11.16 7.08 5.33
CA VAL A 51 9.95 7.77 5.81
C VAL A 51 9.86 9.11 5.10
N ASN A 52 9.06 9.16 4.03
CA ASN A 52 8.97 10.31 3.15
C ASN A 52 8.14 11.45 3.78
N PRO A 53 8.73 12.61 4.13
CA PRO A 53 8.00 13.70 4.77
C PRO A 53 6.94 14.33 3.86
N LEU A 54 7.10 14.27 2.53
CA LEU A 54 6.18 14.92 1.57
C LEU A 54 4.78 14.29 1.54
N GLN A 55 4.62 13.05 2.02
CA GLN A 55 3.33 12.35 1.99
C GLN A 55 2.54 12.43 3.30
N PHE A 56 3.05 13.16 4.30
CA PHE A 56 2.38 13.36 5.58
C PHE A 56 1.75 14.74 5.65
N ASN A 57 0.43 14.78 5.87
CA ASN A 57 -0.31 16.03 6.06
C ASN A 57 -0.21 16.56 7.50
N ASP A 58 0.03 15.66 8.46
CA ASP A 58 0.14 15.97 9.87
C ASP A 58 1.58 15.68 10.36
N PRO A 59 2.32 16.72 10.82
CA PRO A 59 3.64 16.51 11.39
C PRO A 59 3.65 15.54 12.58
N SER A 60 2.55 15.43 13.31
CA SER A 60 2.43 14.48 14.42
C SER A 60 2.34 13.03 13.97
N ASP A 61 1.73 12.74 12.80
CA ASP A 61 1.71 11.40 12.20
C ASP A 61 3.12 11.01 11.72
N LEU A 62 3.84 11.95 11.09
CA LEU A 62 5.24 11.77 10.70
C LEU A 62 6.15 11.46 11.90
N ALA A 63 5.99 12.22 12.98
CA ALA A 63 6.81 12.04 14.18
C ALA A 63 6.54 10.70 14.89
N ARG A 64 5.27 10.25 14.90
CA ARG A 64 4.84 8.98 15.51
C ARG A 64 5.00 7.77 14.60
N TYR A 65 5.39 7.96 13.33
CA TYR A 65 5.55 6.83 12.42
C TYR A 65 6.57 5.83 12.98
N PRO A 66 6.21 4.55 13.16
CA PRO A 66 7.05 3.58 13.85
C PRO A 66 8.34 3.31 13.06
N ARG A 67 9.46 3.13 13.77
CA ARG A 67 10.76 2.81 13.21
C ARG A 67 11.41 1.72 14.04
N SER A 68 12.03 0.75 13.37
CA SER A 68 12.74 -0.35 14.05
C SER A 68 13.86 -0.86 13.14
N TRP A 69 14.95 -0.11 13.12
CA TRP A 69 16.05 -0.31 12.16
C TRP A 69 16.62 -1.73 12.17
N ASP A 70 17.09 -2.21 13.33
CA ASP A 70 17.73 -3.53 13.43
C ASP A 70 16.77 -4.67 13.05
N ARG A 71 15.50 -4.54 13.45
CA ARG A 71 14.44 -5.48 13.09
C ARG A 71 14.17 -5.45 11.58
N ASP A 72 14.12 -4.29 10.97
CA ASP A 72 13.87 -4.13 9.55
C ASP A 72 15.02 -4.75 8.74
N LEU A 73 16.26 -4.54 9.12
CA LEU A 73 17.42 -5.16 8.48
C LEU A 73 17.38 -6.69 8.59
N ALA A 74 17.11 -7.23 9.78
CA ALA A 74 17.01 -8.67 9.99
C ALA A 74 15.89 -9.30 9.13
N LEU A 75 14.76 -8.62 8.97
CA LEU A 75 13.64 -9.06 8.14
C LEU A 75 13.97 -8.99 6.64
N ALA A 76 14.62 -7.91 6.21
CA ALA A 76 15.07 -7.73 4.82
C ALA A 76 16.07 -8.82 4.43
N GLU A 77 17.06 -9.11 5.29
CA GLU A 77 18.04 -10.17 5.08
C GLU A 77 17.38 -11.55 5.00
N ARG A 78 16.46 -11.84 5.91
CA ARG A 78 15.72 -13.12 5.95
C ARG A 78 14.93 -13.41 4.67
N VAL A 79 14.37 -12.37 4.01
CA VAL A 79 13.59 -12.54 2.78
C VAL A 79 14.45 -12.45 1.53
N GLY A 80 15.77 -12.33 1.68
CA GLY A 80 16.73 -12.33 0.57
C GLY A 80 16.84 -10.99 -0.16
N VAL A 81 16.69 -9.87 0.53
CA VAL A 81 17.03 -8.53 -0.02
C VAL A 81 18.55 -8.45 -0.19
N ASP A 82 19.00 -7.99 -1.34
CA ASP A 82 20.43 -7.83 -1.65
C ASP A 82 20.95 -6.46 -1.22
N VAL A 83 20.13 -5.42 -1.45
CA VAL A 83 20.51 -4.04 -1.17
C VAL A 83 19.37 -3.35 -0.38
N VAL A 84 19.69 -2.80 0.78
CA VAL A 84 18.83 -1.86 1.48
C VAL A 84 19.28 -0.44 1.14
N PHE A 85 18.39 0.33 0.53
CA PHE A 85 18.60 1.76 0.28
C PHE A 85 17.88 2.57 1.36
N ALA A 86 18.64 3.17 2.26
CA ALA A 86 18.14 3.93 3.40
C ALA A 86 18.67 5.37 3.37
N PRO A 87 18.17 6.19 2.43
CA PRO A 87 18.65 7.56 2.28
C PRO A 87 18.19 8.46 3.42
N SER A 88 19.00 9.50 3.70
CA SER A 88 18.57 10.62 4.52
C SER A 88 17.55 11.50 3.77
N VAL A 89 16.92 12.43 4.50
CA VAL A 89 16.05 13.45 3.86
C VAL A 89 16.86 14.34 2.93
N GLU A 90 18.10 14.65 3.27
CA GLU A 90 19.02 15.48 2.49
C GLU A 90 19.47 14.77 1.20
N GLU A 91 19.67 13.46 1.21
CA GLU A 91 19.94 12.68 -0.03
C GLU A 91 18.71 12.68 -0.94
N MET A 92 17.52 12.49 -0.35
CA MET A 92 16.28 12.50 -1.13
C MET A 92 15.87 13.91 -1.57
N TYR A 93 16.08 14.91 -0.74
CA TYR A 93 15.68 16.31 -0.98
C TYR A 93 16.75 17.26 -0.45
N PRO A 94 17.87 17.48 -1.22
CA PRO A 94 18.97 18.35 -0.81
C PRO A 94 18.53 19.79 -0.54
N GLU A 95 17.48 20.21 -1.24
CA GLU A 95 16.77 21.48 -1.06
C GLU A 95 15.26 21.21 -1.04
N PRO A 96 14.43 22.12 -0.50
CA PRO A 96 12.98 22.00 -0.60
C PRO A 96 12.55 21.78 -2.06
N PRO A 97 11.87 20.66 -2.39
CA PRO A 97 11.63 20.31 -3.78
C PRO A 97 10.65 21.29 -4.44
N LEU A 98 11.10 21.92 -5.53
CA LEU A 98 10.29 22.79 -6.37
C LEU A 98 9.51 21.99 -7.42
N THR A 99 9.94 20.77 -7.73
CA THR A 99 9.28 19.86 -8.69
C THR A 99 8.45 18.84 -7.94
N ARG A 100 7.22 18.61 -8.39
CA ARG A 100 6.31 17.59 -7.86
C ARG A 100 5.68 16.82 -9.01
N VAL A 101 5.42 15.54 -8.78
CA VAL A 101 4.62 14.71 -9.69
C VAL A 101 3.20 14.70 -9.17
N ILE A 102 2.27 15.21 -9.99
CA ILE A 102 0.84 15.28 -9.68
C ILE A 102 0.10 14.39 -10.66
N VAL A 103 -0.73 13.48 -10.14
CA VAL A 103 -1.54 12.57 -10.97
C VAL A 103 -3.02 12.90 -10.76
N SER A 104 -3.55 13.75 -11.61
CA SER A 104 -4.95 14.22 -11.53
C SER A 104 -5.95 13.11 -11.86
N GLY A 105 -7.17 13.25 -11.37
CA GLY A 105 -8.28 12.32 -11.64
C GLY A 105 -8.28 11.10 -10.71
N VAL A 106 -7.18 10.35 -10.67
CA VAL A 106 -7.04 9.15 -9.82
C VAL A 106 -6.98 9.50 -8.33
N THR A 107 -6.61 10.73 -8.01
CA THR A 107 -6.40 11.25 -6.65
C THR A 107 -7.57 12.08 -6.10
N GLU A 108 -8.68 12.19 -6.82
CA GLU A 108 -9.78 13.12 -6.45
C GLU A 108 -10.74 12.56 -5.39
N GLY A 109 -10.86 11.24 -5.28
CA GLY A 109 -11.75 10.55 -4.32
C GLY A 109 -11.00 9.92 -3.15
N MET A 110 -11.73 9.24 -2.27
CA MET A 110 -11.22 8.38 -1.20
C MET A 110 -10.07 9.01 -0.38
N GLU A 111 -8.88 8.38 -0.36
CA GLU A 111 -7.71 8.90 0.36
C GLU A 111 -7.24 10.26 -0.18
N GLY A 112 -7.31 10.48 -1.49
CA GLY A 112 -6.85 11.73 -2.07
C GLY A 112 -7.67 12.94 -1.63
N SER A 113 -9.00 12.80 -1.53
CA SER A 113 -9.87 13.87 -1.01
C SER A 113 -9.71 14.08 0.51
N ARG A 114 -9.38 13.03 1.26
CA ARG A 114 -9.22 13.08 2.73
C ARG A 114 -7.82 13.49 3.17
N ARG A 115 -6.84 13.36 2.29
CA ARG A 115 -5.43 13.65 2.55
C ARG A 115 -4.84 14.51 1.41
N PRO A 116 -5.24 15.78 1.26
CA PRO A 116 -4.78 16.65 0.19
C PRO A 116 -3.25 16.69 0.09
N GLY A 117 -2.67 16.46 -1.12
CA GLY A 117 -1.23 16.44 -1.35
C GLY A 117 -0.52 15.12 -0.98
N HIS A 118 -1.18 14.18 -0.31
CA HIS A 118 -0.60 12.89 0.04
C HIS A 118 -0.07 12.14 -1.19
N PHE A 119 -0.88 11.99 -2.21
CA PHE A 119 -0.47 11.28 -3.43
C PHE A 119 0.55 12.04 -4.26
N ASP A 120 0.61 13.37 -4.18
CA ASP A 120 1.69 14.15 -4.79
C ASP A 120 3.03 13.80 -4.13
N GLY A 121 3.04 13.66 -2.79
CA GLY A 121 4.20 13.18 -2.06
C GLY A 121 4.60 11.75 -2.43
N VAL A 122 3.62 10.84 -2.56
CA VAL A 122 3.85 9.44 -2.96
C VAL A 122 4.37 9.36 -4.40
N ALA A 123 3.71 10.02 -5.35
CA ALA A 123 4.12 10.00 -6.75
C ALA A 123 5.52 10.61 -6.93
N THR A 124 5.82 11.70 -6.22
CA THR A 124 7.13 12.36 -6.27
C THR A 124 8.25 11.46 -5.74
N VAL A 125 8.07 10.82 -4.57
CA VAL A 125 9.10 9.94 -4.01
C VAL A 125 9.32 8.71 -4.86
N VAL A 126 8.25 8.09 -5.38
CA VAL A 126 8.35 6.88 -6.21
C VAL A 126 8.99 7.23 -7.56
N ALA A 127 8.61 8.35 -8.21
CA ALA A 127 9.27 8.82 -9.42
C ALA A 127 10.77 9.06 -9.19
N LYS A 128 11.16 9.65 -8.06
CA LYS A 128 12.56 9.85 -7.70
C LYS A 128 13.29 8.55 -7.48
N LEU A 129 12.69 7.56 -6.81
CA LEU A 129 13.26 6.22 -6.66
C LEU A 129 13.45 5.55 -8.02
N PHE A 130 12.47 5.62 -8.92
CA PHE A 130 12.59 5.05 -10.27
C PHE A 130 13.68 5.72 -11.09
N ALA A 131 13.76 7.05 -11.08
CA ALA A 131 14.81 7.78 -11.79
C ALA A 131 16.21 7.52 -11.20
N GLY A 132 16.30 7.44 -9.87
CA GLY A 132 17.56 7.28 -9.16
C GLY A 132 18.10 5.86 -9.14
N LEU A 133 17.26 4.85 -8.92
CA LEU A 133 17.65 3.43 -8.83
C LEU A 133 17.53 2.69 -10.16
N ARG A 134 16.62 3.14 -11.06
CA ARG A 134 16.36 2.52 -12.38
C ARG A 134 16.03 1.03 -12.28
N PRO A 135 15.01 0.62 -11.50
CA PRO A 135 14.63 -0.77 -11.41
C PRO A 135 13.93 -1.25 -12.69
N ASP A 136 14.02 -2.55 -12.99
CA ASP A 136 13.27 -3.21 -14.07
C ASP A 136 11.84 -3.52 -13.62
N SER A 137 11.66 -3.79 -12.34
CA SER A 137 10.34 -4.02 -11.73
C SER A 137 10.23 -3.37 -10.35
N ALA A 138 8.99 -3.09 -9.91
CA ALA A 138 8.73 -2.58 -8.56
C ALA A 138 7.45 -3.17 -7.99
N ALA A 139 7.48 -3.69 -6.75
CA ALA A 139 6.34 -4.31 -6.11
C ALA A 139 5.55 -3.33 -5.24
N PHE A 140 4.23 -3.40 -5.35
CA PHE A 140 3.29 -2.64 -4.53
C PHE A 140 2.13 -3.53 -4.07
N GLY A 141 1.76 -3.40 -2.79
CA GLY A 141 0.64 -4.13 -2.22
C GLY A 141 -0.71 -3.60 -2.68
N ARG A 142 -1.64 -4.49 -3.02
CA ARG A 142 -3.04 -4.17 -3.35
C ARG A 142 -3.82 -3.56 -2.17
N LYS A 143 -3.30 -3.68 -0.94
CA LYS A 143 -3.89 -3.04 0.24
C LYS A 143 -4.06 -1.53 0.05
N ASP A 144 -3.13 -0.87 -0.59
CA ASP A 144 -3.17 0.55 -0.90
C ASP A 144 -3.63 0.75 -2.37
N ALA A 145 -4.86 0.26 -2.69
CA ALA A 145 -5.36 0.13 -4.06
C ALA A 145 -5.36 1.45 -4.83
N GLN A 146 -5.75 2.57 -4.21
CA GLN A 146 -5.69 3.88 -4.86
C GLN A 146 -4.24 4.30 -5.12
N GLN A 147 -3.31 4.08 -4.20
CA GLN A 147 -1.88 4.32 -4.42
C GLN A 147 -1.36 3.51 -5.61
N LEU A 148 -1.73 2.24 -5.70
CA LEU A 148 -1.35 1.38 -6.82
C LEU A 148 -1.86 1.94 -8.16
N ALA A 149 -3.12 2.41 -8.21
CA ALA A 149 -3.68 3.05 -9.41
C ALA A 149 -2.92 4.34 -9.78
N VAL A 150 -2.58 5.17 -8.79
CA VAL A 150 -1.76 6.40 -8.98
C VAL A 150 -0.40 6.06 -9.59
N ILE A 151 0.30 5.05 -9.04
CA ILE A 151 1.63 4.66 -9.49
C ILE A 151 1.58 4.07 -10.90
N LYS A 152 0.63 3.19 -11.19
CA LYS A 152 0.43 2.63 -12.54
C LYS A 152 0.15 3.72 -13.57
N ARG A 153 -0.67 4.71 -13.20
CA ARG A 153 -0.95 5.86 -14.05
C ARG A 153 0.30 6.70 -14.29
N MET A 154 1.04 7.03 -13.26
CA MET A 154 2.31 7.76 -13.35
C MET A 154 3.33 7.04 -14.25
N VAL A 155 3.50 5.74 -14.08
CA VAL A 155 4.41 4.91 -14.91
C VAL A 155 4.01 5.01 -16.38
N SER A 156 2.72 4.85 -16.68
CA SER A 156 2.20 4.91 -18.04
C SER A 156 2.39 6.30 -18.66
N ASP A 157 2.03 7.36 -17.93
CA ASP A 157 2.04 8.74 -18.47
C ASP A 157 3.45 9.29 -18.65
N LEU A 158 4.38 8.94 -17.76
CA LEU A 158 5.77 9.39 -17.82
C LEU A 158 6.70 8.44 -18.58
N GLY A 159 6.19 7.29 -19.06
CA GLY A 159 6.96 6.32 -19.83
C GLY A 159 8.11 5.69 -19.02
N PHE A 160 7.95 5.50 -17.71
CA PHE A 160 8.96 4.78 -16.93
C PHE A 160 9.07 3.33 -17.41
N PRO A 161 10.29 2.83 -17.73
CA PRO A 161 10.50 1.45 -18.16
C PRO A 161 10.53 0.49 -16.96
N VAL A 162 9.47 0.53 -16.12
CA VAL A 162 9.36 -0.25 -14.89
C VAL A 162 8.08 -1.08 -14.91
N THR A 163 8.21 -2.38 -14.73
CA THR A 163 7.05 -3.27 -14.58
C THR A 163 6.52 -3.20 -13.14
N ILE A 164 5.24 -2.86 -12.98
CA ILE A 164 4.60 -2.85 -11.66
C ILE A 164 4.11 -4.25 -11.30
N VAL A 165 4.66 -4.81 -10.23
CA VAL A 165 4.27 -6.11 -9.66
C VAL A 165 3.25 -5.87 -8.55
N GLU A 166 2.02 -6.33 -8.78
CA GLU A 166 0.94 -6.21 -7.80
C GLU A 166 0.96 -7.39 -6.85
N VAL A 167 0.97 -7.10 -5.54
CA VAL A 167 1.01 -8.13 -4.50
C VAL A 167 -0.32 -8.15 -3.75
N PRO A 168 -1.00 -9.30 -3.64
CA PRO A 168 -2.24 -9.42 -2.87
C PRO A 168 -2.11 -8.87 -1.45
N THR A 169 -3.20 -8.34 -0.92
CA THR A 169 -3.23 -7.88 0.48
C THR A 169 -2.88 -9.02 1.42
N VAL A 170 -1.84 -8.87 2.23
CA VAL A 170 -1.53 -9.84 3.30
C VAL A 170 -2.34 -9.48 4.53
N ARG A 171 -2.96 -10.50 5.13
CA ARG A 171 -3.84 -10.36 6.28
C ARG A 171 -3.36 -11.21 7.45
N GLU A 172 -3.61 -10.76 8.65
CA GLU A 172 -3.45 -11.59 9.84
C GLU A 172 -4.41 -12.79 9.80
N SER A 173 -4.17 -13.80 10.63
CA SER A 173 -4.95 -15.05 10.64
C SER A 173 -6.46 -14.83 10.86
N ASP A 174 -6.85 -13.75 11.56
CA ASP A 174 -8.26 -13.37 11.76
C ASP A 174 -8.86 -12.54 10.62
N GLY A 175 -8.04 -12.15 9.63
CA GLY A 175 -8.44 -11.44 8.42
C GLY A 175 -8.15 -9.94 8.42
N LEU A 176 -7.61 -9.36 9.50
CA LEU A 176 -7.20 -7.96 9.51
C LEU A 176 -6.08 -7.71 8.50
N ALA A 177 -6.22 -6.70 7.64
CA ALA A 177 -5.16 -6.33 6.71
C ALA A 177 -3.93 -5.82 7.46
N LEU A 178 -2.74 -6.32 7.09
CA LEU A 178 -1.48 -5.92 7.72
C LEU A 178 -1.15 -4.46 7.42
N SER A 179 -0.77 -3.75 8.47
CA SER A 179 -0.31 -2.37 8.42
C SER A 179 0.64 -2.09 9.56
N SER A 180 1.67 -1.27 9.33
CA SER A 180 2.55 -0.79 10.40
C SER A 180 1.80 -0.07 11.52
N ARG A 181 0.57 0.41 11.25
CA ARG A 181 -0.30 1.05 12.26
C ARG A 181 -1.07 0.05 13.13
N ASN A 182 -1.06 -1.25 12.82
CA ASN A 182 -1.81 -2.25 13.61
C ASN A 182 -1.35 -2.31 15.07
N VAL A 183 -0.09 -1.96 15.35
CA VAL A 183 0.45 -1.91 16.71
C VAL A 183 -0.22 -0.88 17.63
N PHE A 184 -0.98 0.05 17.06
CA PHE A 184 -1.72 1.07 17.81
C PHE A 184 -3.22 0.75 17.96
N ILE A 185 -3.69 -0.42 17.48
CA ILE A 185 -5.10 -0.81 17.56
C ILE A 185 -5.41 -1.32 18.96
N GLU A 186 -6.30 -0.61 19.65
CA GLU A 186 -6.81 -0.99 20.99
C GLU A 186 -8.11 -1.81 20.86
N ASP A 187 -9.01 -1.44 19.95
CA ASP A 187 -10.26 -2.16 19.67
C ASP A 187 -10.14 -3.01 18.40
N ARG A 188 -9.63 -4.24 18.58
CA ARG A 188 -9.48 -5.19 17.47
C ARG A 188 -10.80 -5.62 16.85
N ARG A 189 -11.88 -5.69 17.65
CA ARG A 189 -13.21 -6.05 17.13
C ARG A 189 -13.71 -5.01 16.12
N ALA A 190 -13.58 -3.72 16.45
CA ALA A 190 -13.94 -2.64 15.55
C ALA A 190 -13.06 -2.64 14.29
N ALA A 191 -11.74 -2.88 14.43
CA ALA A 191 -10.83 -2.98 13.28
C ALA A 191 -11.21 -4.12 12.33
N LEU A 192 -11.54 -5.29 12.86
CA LEU A 192 -12.01 -6.44 12.07
C LEU A 192 -13.35 -6.19 11.38
N GLY A 193 -14.11 -5.19 11.83
CA GLY A 193 -15.34 -4.75 11.17
C GLY A 193 -15.11 -4.34 9.71
N LEU A 194 -13.94 -3.78 9.38
CA LEU A 194 -13.59 -3.37 8.02
C LEU A 194 -13.49 -4.59 7.09
N SER A 195 -12.62 -5.54 7.42
CA SER A 195 -12.42 -6.74 6.59
C SER A 195 -13.67 -7.61 6.51
N ARG A 196 -14.40 -7.77 7.62
CA ARG A 196 -15.68 -8.49 7.63
C ARG A 196 -16.72 -7.87 6.71
N GLY A 197 -16.82 -6.53 6.73
CA GLY A 197 -17.72 -5.79 5.85
C GLY A 197 -17.38 -5.97 4.37
N LEU A 198 -16.10 -5.89 4.04
CA LEU A 198 -15.60 -6.14 2.69
C LEU A 198 -15.86 -7.58 2.22
N PHE A 199 -15.66 -8.56 3.10
CA PHE A 199 -15.89 -9.98 2.75
C PHE A 199 -17.36 -10.28 2.55
N LEU A 200 -18.26 -9.71 3.36
CA LEU A 200 -19.71 -9.84 3.15
C LEU A 200 -20.16 -9.18 1.84
N ALA A 201 -19.58 -8.03 1.48
CA ALA A 201 -19.83 -7.40 0.18
C ALA A 201 -19.30 -8.28 -0.96
N ALA A 202 -18.14 -8.92 -0.79
CA ALA A 202 -17.58 -9.85 -1.76
C ALA A 202 -18.44 -11.14 -1.92
N ASP A 203 -19.01 -11.66 -0.82
CA ASP A 203 -19.96 -12.77 -0.88
C ASP A 203 -21.22 -12.37 -1.64
N SER A 204 -21.75 -11.17 -1.41
CA SER A 204 -22.91 -10.64 -2.12
C SER A 204 -22.64 -10.45 -3.61
N ALA A 205 -21.45 -9.96 -3.99
CA ALA A 205 -21.04 -9.82 -5.38
C ALA A 205 -20.92 -11.20 -6.06
N GLY A 206 -20.34 -12.20 -5.38
CA GLY A 206 -20.27 -13.58 -5.84
C GLY A 206 -21.64 -14.22 -6.02
N ALA A 207 -22.64 -13.79 -5.25
CA ALA A 207 -24.04 -14.21 -5.38
C ALA A 207 -24.83 -13.45 -6.47
N GLY A 208 -24.19 -12.53 -7.19
CA GLY A 208 -24.79 -11.81 -8.32
C GLY A 208 -25.12 -10.34 -8.07
N GLU A 209 -24.86 -9.79 -6.87
CA GLU A 209 -25.06 -8.35 -6.65
C GLU A 209 -24.02 -7.53 -7.45
N ARG A 210 -24.49 -6.51 -8.15
CA ARG A 210 -23.63 -5.62 -8.95
C ARG A 210 -23.79 -4.14 -8.60
N SER A 211 -24.76 -3.79 -7.75
CA SER A 211 -24.98 -2.40 -7.33
C SER A 211 -23.86 -1.94 -6.40
N GLY A 212 -23.06 -0.94 -6.86
CA GLY A 212 -22.02 -0.34 -6.03
C GLY A 212 -22.56 0.16 -4.71
N ARG A 213 -23.73 0.84 -4.72
CA ARG A 213 -24.38 1.33 -3.49
C ARG A 213 -24.70 0.23 -2.49
N ILE A 214 -25.15 -0.94 -2.95
CA ILE A 214 -25.47 -2.06 -2.05
C ILE A 214 -24.17 -2.64 -1.46
N LEU A 215 -23.13 -2.85 -2.27
CA LEU A 215 -21.84 -3.36 -1.82
C LEU A 215 -21.18 -2.39 -0.82
N GLU A 216 -21.22 -1.08 -1.10
CA GLU A 216 -20.74 -0.02 -0.21
C GLU A 216 -21.50 0.00 1.13
N ASP A 217 -22.84 -0.10 1.07
CA ASP A 217 -23.70 -0.16 2.25
C ASP A 217 -23.41 -1.37 3.14
N ILE A 218 -23.19 -2.55 2.53
CA ILE A 218 -22.83 -3.78 3.27
C ILE A 218 -21.51 -3.57 4.01
N ALA A 219 -20.46 -3.09 3.32
CA ALA A 219 -19.15 -2.87 3.91
C ALA A 219 -19.21 -1.82 5.04
N GLY A 220 -19.79 -0.64 4.75
CA GLY A 220 -19.83 0.48 5.68
C GLY A 220 -20.67 0.18 6.93
N ARG A 221 -21.88 -0.39 6.77
CA ARG A 221 -22.73 -0.74 7.91
C ARG A 221 -22.14 -1.83 8.79
N THR A 222 -21.47 -2.82 8.20
CA THR A 222 -20.83 -3.88 8.97
C THR A 222 -19.70 -3.32 9.84
N ALA A 223 -18.85 -2.47 9.27
CA ALA A 223 -17.79 -1.81 10.02
C ALA A 223 -18.35 -0.89 11.13
N SER A 224 -19.37 -0.09 10.83
CA SER A 224 -20.00 0.79 11.81
C SER A 224 -20.63 0.02 12.97
N ARG A 225 -21.32 -1.10 12.71
CA ARG A 225 -21.90 -1.98 13.74
C ARG A 225 -20.83 -2.63 14.63
N ALA A 226 -19.63 -2.82 14.11
CA ALA A 226 -18.50 -3.33 14.90
C ALA A 226 -17.87 -2.28 15.81
N GLY A 227 -18.20 -0.98 15.61
CA GLY A 227 -17.70 0.15 16.40
C GLY A 227 -16.73 1.08 15.65
N ALA A 228 -16.45 0.83 14.37
CA ALA A 228 -15.62 1.71 13.57
C ALA A 228 -16.37 2.96 13.10
N LEU A 229 -15.72 4.11 13.11
CA LEU A 229 -16.23 5.35 12.53
C LEU A 229 -15.83 5.41 11.06
N VAL A 230 -16.75 5.04 10.18
CA VAL A 230 -16.48 4.94 8.73
C VAL A 230 -16.37 6.33 8.10
N ASP A 231 -15.24 6.60 7.46
CA ASP A 231 -15.01 7.82 6.68
C ASP A 231 -15.61 7.70 5.27
N TYR A 232 -15.41 6.54 4.65
CA TYR A 232 -16.00 6.17 3.36
C TYR A 232 -16.01 4.64 3.18
N ALA A 233 -16.92 4.17 2.33
CA ALA A 233 -16.88 2.86 1.67
C ALA A 233 -17.27 3.10 0.22
N GLU A 234 -16.38 2.85 -0.73
CA GLU A 234 -16.56 3.23 -2.14
C GLU A 234 -16.11 2.12 -3.09
N LEU A 235 -16.99 1.76 -4.03
CA LEU A 235 -16.65 0.90 -5.17
C LEU A 235 -16.06 1.77 -6.29
N ALA A 236 -14.84 1.48 -6.69
CA ALA A 236 -14.11 2.28 -7.68
C ALA A 236 -13.51 1.41 -8.78
N ASP A 237 -13.45 1.96 -9.99
CA ASP A 237 -12.75 1.40 -11.14
C ASP A 237 -11.26 1.19 -10.82
N ALA A 238 -10.73 -0.01 -11.07
CA ALA A 238 -9.37 -0.38 -10.67
C ALA A 238 -8.28 0.46 -11.37
N ARG A 239 -8.56 1.05 -12.52
CA ARG A 239 -7.59 1.83 -13.30
C ARG A 239 -7.64 3.32 -12.98
N SER A 240 -8.83 3.87 -12.85
CA SER A 240 -9.04 5.31 -12.68
C SER A 240 -9.28 5.74 -11.24
N ALA A 241 -9.53 4.78 -10.33
CA ALA A 241 -9.99 5.01 -8.95
C ALA A 241 -11.25 5.90 -8.84
N ARG A 242 -11.99 6.07 -9.93
CA ARG A 242 -13.26 6.79 -9.92
C ARG A 242 -14.36 5.88 -9.43
N ARG A 243 -15.21 6.40 -8.55
CA ARG A 243 -16.39 5.68 -8.06
C ARG A 243 -17.28 5.25 -9.23
N ILE A 244 -17.74 4.00 -9.20
CA ILE A 244 -18.64 3.41 -10.21
C ILE A 244 -19.95 2.97 -9.55
N PRO A 245 -21.10 3.17 -10.22
CA PRO A 245 -22.40 2.76 -9.68
C PRO A 245 -22.65 1.27 -9.77
N THR A 246 -21.94 0.57 -10.67
CA THR A 246 -22.18 -0.86 -10.98
C THR A 246 -20.84 -1.58 -11.16
N LEU A 247 -20.74 -2.78 -10.59
CA LEU A 247 -19.59 -3.67 -10.77
C LEU A 247 -19.71 -4.38 -12.14
N ASP A 248 -19.25 -3.70 -13.20
CA ASP A 248 -19.29 -4.16 -14.60
C ASP A 248 -17.90 -4.22 -15.25
N ARG A 249 -16.85 -3.94 -14.49
CA ARG A 249 -15.45 -3.91 -14.89
C ARG A 249 -14.54 -4.22 -13.71
N PRO A 250 -13.22 -4.48 -13.91
CA PRO A 250 -12.27 -4.61 -12.81
C PRO A 250 -12.35 -3.41 -11.86
N ALA A 251 -12.56 -3.68 -10.59
CA ALA A 251 -12.85 -2.66 -9.57
C ALA A 251 -12.23 -3.04 -8.22
N PHE A 252 -12.22 -2.10 -7.29
CA PHE A 252 -11.98 -2.40 -5.89
C PHE A 252 -13.02 -1.71 -5.01
N LEU A 253 -13.44 -2.37 -3.95
CA LEU A 253 -14.24 -1.77 -2.89
C LEU A 253 -13.30 -1.41 -1.74
N ALA A 254 -13.08 -0.12 -1.53
CA ALA A 254 -12.23 0.39 -0.48
C ALA A 254 -13.06 0.93 0.67
N ILE A 255 -12.54 0.75 1.89
CA ILE A 255 -13.10 1.31 3.11
C ILE A 255 -12.01 2.01 3.91
N ALA A 256 -12.32 3.17 4.47
CA ALA A 256 -11.53 3.82 5.50
C ALA A 256 -12.39 4.09 6.72
N ALA A 257 -11.81 3.87 7.90
CA ALA A 257 -12.50 4.11 9.15
C ALA A 257 -11.52 4.46 10.27
N ARG A 258 -12.02 5.18 11.29
CA ARG A 258 -11.31 5.39 12.55
C ARG A 258 -11.74 4.34 13.56
N VAL A 259 -10.73 3.76 14.23
CA VAL A 259 -10.89 2.81 15.33
C VAL A 259 -10.10 3.38 16.51
N GLY A 260 -10.79 3.98 17.46
CA GLY A 260 -10.14 4.81 18.47
C GLY A 260 -9.33 5.95 17.84
N ALA A 261 -8.06 6.04 18.18
CA ALA A 261 -7.15 7.05 17.63
C ALA A 261 -6.55 6.68 16.27
N VAL A 262 -6.73 5.43 15.81
CA VAL A 262 -6.09 4.92 14.59
C VAL A 262 -7.03 5.00 13.40
N ARG A 263 -6.55 5.55 12.28
CA ARG A 263 -7.23 5.49 11.00
C ARG A 263 -6.70 4.31 10.18
N LEU A 264 -7.60 3.42 9.77
CA LEU A 264 -7.32 2.20 9.02
C LEU A 264 -7.97 2.28 7.64
N ILE A 265 -7.30 1.64 6.67
CA ILE A 265 -7.84 1.40 5.34
C ILE A 265 -7.74 -0.08 5.01
N ASP A 266 -8.70 -0.56 4.24
CA ASP A 266 -8.71 -1.92 3.69
C ASP A 266 -9.48 -1.94 2.36
N ASN A 267 -9.32 -2.99 1.56
CA ASN A 267 -10.09 -3.20 0.34
C ASN A 267 -10.16 -4.67 -0.06
N VAL A 268 -11.04 -4.94 -1.02
CA VAL A 268 -11.09 -6.16 -1.84
C VAL A 268 -11.12 -5.76 -3.31
N VAL A 269 -10.47 -6.54 -4.16
CA VAL A 269 -10.44 -6.31 -5.62
C VAL A 269 -11.41 -7.26 -6.29
N PHE A 270 -12.17 -6.76 -7.26
CA PHE A 270 -13.19 -7.49 -7.98
C PHE A 270 -12.89 -7.63 -9.46
N GLU A 271 -13.28 -8.76 -10.02
CA GLU A 271 -13.49 -8.93 -11.44
C GLU A 271 -14.97 -8.66 -11.80
N PRO A 272 -15.30 -8.39 -13.08
CA PRO A 272 -16.68 -8.09 -13.51
C PRO A 272 -17.69 -9.18 -13.21
N ASP A 273 -17.25 -10.44 -13.13
CA ASP A 273 -18.08 -11.60 -12.80
C ASP A 273 -18.46 -11.66 -11.31
N GLY A 274 -17.90 -10.79 -10.49
CA GLY A 274 -18.13 -10.71 -9.04
C GLY A 274 -17.17 -11.57 -8.22
N SER A 275 -16.23 -12.28 -8.86
CA SER A 275 -15.14 -12.90 -8.13
C SER A 275 -14.27 -11.83 -7.47
N ALA A 276 -13.73 -12.16 -6.29
CA ALA A 276 -13.01 -11.18 -5.47
C ALA A 276 -11.69 -11.74 -4.94
N ASP A 277 -10.62 -10.94 -5.11
CA ASP A 277 -9.38 -11.13 -4.37
C ASP A 277 -9.52 -10.51 -2.98
N ARG A 278 -9.55 -11.36 -1.96
CA ARG A 278 -9.66 -10.98 -0.54
C ARG A 278 -8.30 -10.89 0.17
N GLY A 279 -7.22 -11.11 -0.58
CA GLY A 279 -5.87 -11.21 -0.05
C GLY A 279 -5.53 -12.59 0.55
N THR A 280 -4.31 -12.70 1.03
CA THR A 280 -3.75 -13.94 1.61
C THR A 280 -3.68 -13.82 3.12
N ARG A 281 -4.24 -14.80 3.84
CA ARG A 281 -4.13 -14.87 5.30
C ARG A 281 -2.85 -15.56 5.73
N LEU A 282 -2.30 -15.11 6.85
CA LEU A 282 -1.21 -15.80 7.51
C LEU A 282 -1.74 -17.07 8.22
N ASP A 283 -0.92 -18.11 8.20
CA ASP A 283 -1.21 -19.36 8.93
C ASP A 283 -0.93 -19.25 10.44
N GLY A 284 -0.27 -18.18 10.88
CA GLY A 284 0.15 -17.97 12.26
C GLY A 284 0.15 -16.48 12.65
N PRO A 285 0.67 -16.17 13.86
CA PRO A 285 0.73 -14.78 14.33
C PRO A 285 1.65 -13.93 13.45
N SER A 286 1.27 -12.66 13.28
CA SER A 286 2.11 -11.69 12.57
C SER A 286 3.37 -11.33 13.37
N ILE A 287 4.45 -11.03 12.64
CA ILE A 287 5.68 -10.49 13.21
C ILE A 287 5.49 -9.09 13.85
N LEU A 288 4.36 -8.44 13.64
CA LEU A 288 3.99 -7.20 14.33
C LEU A 288 3.54 -7.42 15.78
N GLY A 289 3.34 -8.67 16.20
CA GLY A 289 2.97 -9.01 17.58
C GLY A 289 1.51 -8.76 17.92
N GLY A 290 0.60 -8.94 16.98
CA GLY A 290 -0.85 -9.00 17.24
C GLY A 290 -1.24 -10.41 17.65
N SER A 291 -1.61 -10.61 18.89
CA SER A 291 -2.25 -11.82 19.41
C SER A 291 -3.76 -11.75 19.21
#